data_16428af01d92679827f1570818541aef
#
_entry.id   16428af01d92679827f1570818541aef
#
_cell.length_a   1.000
_cell.length_b   1.000
_cell.length_c   1.000
_cell.angle_alpha   90.00
_cell.angle_beta   90.00
_cell.angle_gamma   90.00
#
_symmetry.space_group_name_H-M   'P 1'
#
loop_
_entity.id
_entity.type
_entity.pdbx_description
1 polymer ?
#
loop_
_entity_poly.entity_id
_entity_poly.type
_entity_poly.pdbx_seq_one_letter_code
_entity_poly.pdbx_strand_id
1 'polypeptide(L)'
;MIYDIAIIGAGCAGLSLAYQISKNRNIKKKIIILDNKTEFKKDRTWSFWKVDDHDFEDCLEKEWLKFNVKYQNQYKKFEKLIYPYQTIDSLKFYKKV
;
A
#
# COMPACT_ATOMS: atom_id res chain seq x y z
N MET A 1 -29.41 7.16 -5.60
CA MET A 1 -28.43 7.77 -4.67
C MET A 1 -27.35 8.48 -5.47
N ILE A 2 -26.95 9.66 -5.02
CA ILE A 2 -25.95 10.46 -5.71
C ILE A 2 -24.64 10.37 -4.92
N TYR A 3 -23.54 10.10 -5.63
CA TYR A 3 -22.21 10.06 -5.05
C TYR A 3 -21.42 11.29 -5.49
N ASP A 4 -20.57 11.78 -4.61
CA ASP A 4 -19.71 12.95 -4.90
C ASP A 4 -18.44 12.53 -5.64
N ILE A 5 -17.90 11.35 -5.33
CA ILE A 5 -16.64 10.86 -5.89
C ILE A 5 -16.82 9.40 -6.30
N ALA A 6 -16.39 9.06 -7.51
CA ALA A 6 -16.30 7.70 -7.98
C ALA A 6 -14.83 7.33 -8.19
N ILE A 7 -14.39 6.25 -7.55
CA ILE A 7 -13.03 5.72 -7.70
C ILE A 7 -13.14 4.44 -8.52
N ILE A 8 -12.48 4.41 -9.66
CA ILE A 8 -12.45 3.23 -10.53
C ILE A 8 -11.20 2.44 -10.18
N GLY A 9 -11.41 1.26 -9.63
CA GLY A 9 -10.35 0.38 -9.20
C GLY A 9 -10.19 0.33 -7.68
N ALA A 10 -10.32 -0.87 -7.11
CA ALA A 10 -10.14 -1.13 -5.67
C ALA A 10 -8.79 -1.78 -5.40
N GLY A 11 -7.74 -1.28 -6.03
CA GLY A 11 -6.37 -1.69 -5.76
C GLY A 11 -5.71 -0.81 -4.70
N CYS A 12 -4.39 -0.86 -4.62
CA CYS A 12 -3.64 -0.10 -3.62
C CYS A 12 -3.89 1.41 -3.72
N ALA A 13 -3.82 1.96 -4.93
CA ALA A 13 -3.97 3.40 -5.14
C ALA A 13 -5.40 3.87 -4.83
N GLY A 14 -6.40 3.20 -5.39
CA GLY A 14 -7.81 3.57 -5.19
C GLY A 14 -8.24 3.46 -3.75
N LEU A 15 -7.90 2.36 -3.09
CA LEU A 15 -8.24 2.15 -1.68
C LEU A 15 -7.46 3.09 -0.76
N SER A 16 -6.21 3.41 -1.08
CA SER A 16 -5.43 4.39 -0.31
C SER A 16 -6.06 5.77 -0.37
N LEU A 17 -6.51 6.17 -1.55
CA LEU A 17 -7.21 7.46 -1.71
C LEU A 17 -8.51 7.48 -0.90
N ALA A 18 -9.32 6.43 -1.01
CA ALA A 18 -10.56 6.33 -0.24
C ALA A 18 -10.29 6.38 1.26
N TYR A 19 -9.25 5.69 1.73
CA TYR A 19 -8.86 5.69 3.13
C TYR A 19 -8.49 7.10 3.61
N GLN A 20 -7.67 7.82 2.85
CA GLN A 20 -7.26 9.17 3.23
C GLN A 20 -8.43 10.15 3.24
N ILE A 21 -9.35 10.03 2.29
CA ILE A 21 -10.54 10.88 2.26
C ILE A 21 -11.45 10.58 3.46
N SER A 22 -11.69 9.30 3.75
CA SER A 22 -12.56 8.91 4.86
C SER A 22 -11.99 9.29 6.23
N LYS A 23 -10.67 9.33 6.34
CA LYS A 23 -9.95 9.70 7.55
C LYS A 23 -10.03 11.20 7.82
N ASN A 24 -10.21 12.02 6.81
CA ASN A 24 -10.25 13.47 6.94
C ASN A 24 -11.66 13.93 7.30
N ARG A 25 -11.85 14.32 8.56
CA ARG A 25 -13.16 14.74 9.09
C ARG A 25 -13.71 16.00 8.44
N ASN A 26 -12.87 16.79 7.79
CA ASN A 26 -13.30 18.01 7.09
C ASN A 26 -13.87 17.72 5.70
N ILE A 27 -13.67 16.51 5.20
CA ILE A 27 -14.20 16.10 3.90
C ILE A 27 -15.42 15.20 4.13
N LYS A 28 -16.60 15.72 3.82
CA LYS A 28 -17.86 14.99 3.94
C LYS A 28 -18.41 14.67 2.56
N LYS A 29 -17.82 13.66 1.93
CA LYS A 29 -18.18 13.26 0.57
C LYS A 29 -18.64 11.81 0.54
N LYS A 30 -19.62 11.54 -0.30
CA LYS A 30 -20.07 10.18 -0.56
C LYS A 30 -19.21 9.58 -1.67
N ILE A 31 -18.56 8.47 -1.37
CA ILE A 31 -17.62 7.82 -2.28
C ILE A 31 -18.18 6.49 -2.72
N ILE A 32 -18.11 6.21 -4.01
CA ILE A 32 -18.34 4.87 -4.54
C ILE A 32 -17.04 4.35 -5.16
N ILE A 33 -16.72 3.09 -4.88
CA ILE A 33 -15.55 2.43 -5.45
C ILE A 33 -16.07 1.33 -6.38
N LEU A 34 -15.62 1.34 -7.62
CA LEU A 34 -16.05 0.41 -8.65
C LEU A 34 -14.89 -0.48 -9.07
N ASP A 35 -15.08 -1.79 -9.00
CA ASP A 35 -14.10 -2.77 -9.41
C ASP A 35 -14.82 -4.06 -9.81
N ASN A 36 -14.18 -4.84 -10.67
CA ASN A 36 -14.70 -6.17 -11.02
C ASN A 36 -14.27 -7.25 -10.02
N LYS A 37 -13.52 -6.89 -8.99
CA LYS A 37 -13.10 -7.79 -7.92
C LYS A 37 -14.30 -8.16 -7.05
N THR A 38 -14.53 -9.45 -6.86
CA THR A 38 -15.65 -9.94 -6.08
C THR A 38 -15.28 -10.29 -4.64
N GLU A 39 -13.98 -10.49 -4.34
CA GLU A 39 -13.52 -10.73 -2.98
C GLU A 39 -12.14 -10.15 -2.77
N PHE A 40 -11.84 -9.80 -1.52
CA PHE A 40 -10.56 -9.26 -1.11
C PHE A 40 -9.79 -10.34 -0.35
N LYS A 41 -8.72 -10.81 -0.94
CA LYS A 41 -7.85 -11.84 -0.38
C LYS A 41 -6.39 -11.43 -0.59
N LYS A 42 -5.47 -12.23 -0.05
CA LYS A 42 -4.04 -11.98 -0.25
C LYS A 42 -3.67 -12.30 -1.71
N ASP A 43 -3.92 -11.36 -2.59
CA ASP A 43 -3.73 -11.49 -4.04
C ASP A 43 -2.53 -10.72 -4.58
N ARG A 44 -1.98 -9.80 -3.81
CA ARG A 44 -0.90 -8.92 -4.22
C ARG A 44 0.11 -8.74 -3.09
N THR A 45 1.31 -8.33 -3.49
CA THR A 45 2.36 -7.87 -2.59
C THR A 45 2.82 -6.51 -3.10
N TRP A 46 2.79 -5.51 -2.24
CA TRP A 46 3.24 -4.17 -2.59
C TRP A 46 4.47 -3.84 -1.77
N SER A 47 5.49 -3.33 -2.45
CA SER A 47 6.78 -3.01 -1.83
C SER A 47 7.20 -1.59 -2.19
N PHE A 48 7.86 -0.93 -1.25
CA PHE A 48 8.28 0.45 -1.43
C PHE A 48 9.41 0.81 -0.46
N TRP A 49 10.08 1.90 -0.76
CA TRP A 49 11.06 2.48 0.16
C TRP A 49 10.32 3.39 1.13
N LYS A 50 10.49 3.15 2.43
CA LYS A 50 9.87 4.01 3.45
C LYS A 50 10.66 5.30 3.56
N VAL A 51 10.23 6.33 2.87
CA VAL A 51 10.83 7.67 2.93
C VAL A 51 10.20 8.48 4.05
N ASP A 52 8.88 8.35 4.25
CA ASP A 52 8.13 9.05 5.28
C ASP A 52 7.29 8.05 6.09
N ASP A 53 6.80 8.51 7.25
CA ASP A 53 5.86 7.72 8.03
C ASP A 53 4.56 7.55 7.25
N HIS A 54 3.90 6.40 7.46
CA HIS A 54 2.64 6.09 6.81
C HIS A 54 1.71 5.32 7.74
N ASP A 55 0.44 5.23 7.34
CA ASP A 55 -0.61 4.65 8.17
C ASP A 55 -0.67 3.12 8.14
N PHE A 56 0.20 2.45 7.37
CA PHE A 56 0.11 1.02 7.11
C PHE A 56 1.24 0.19 7.72
N GLU A 57 1.91 0.72 8.76
CA GLU A 57 2.95 -0.03 9.48
C GLU A 57 2.41 -1.33 10.07
N ASP A 58 1.15 -1.35 10.48
CA ASP A 58 0.49 -2.54 11.03
C ASP A 58 0.12 -3.57 9.95
N CYS A 59 0.31 -3.23 8.69
CA CYS A 59 0.04 -4.12 7.56
C CYS A 59 1.31 -4.72 6.95
N LEU A 60 2.47 -4.44 7.53
CA LEU A 60 3.74 -4.92 7.00
C LEU A 60 3.83 -6.44 7.05
N GLU A 61 4.29 -7.03 5.97
CA GLU A 61 4.68 -8.43 5.90
C GLU A 61 6.16 -8.57 6.26
N LYS A 62 7.01 -7.66 5.76
CA LYS A 62 8.43 -7.68 6.01
C LYS A 62 9.07 -6.31 5.79
N GLU A 63 10.18 -6.08 6.49
CA GLU A 63 11.00 -4.89 6.33
C GLU A 63 12.46 -5.28 6.23
N TRP A 64 13.20 -4.64 5.34
CA TRP A 64 14.63 -4.88 5.16
C TRP A 64 15.40 -3.59 5.39
N LEU A 65 16.47 -3.68 6.16
CA LEU A 65 17.41 -2.58 6.38
C LEU A 65 18.70 -2.76 5.59
N LYS A 66 18.85 -3.91 4.95
CA LYS A 66 20.00 -4.24 4.11
C LYS A 66 19.58 -5.23 3.02
N PHE A 67 20.25 -5.19 1.90
CA PHE A 67 20.04 -6.15 0.82
C PHE A 67 21.29 -6.28 -0.04
N ASN A 68 21.32 -7.30 -0.86
CA ASN A 68 22.39 -7.59 -1.79
C ASN A 68 21.83 -7.61 -3.22
N VAL A 69 22.64 -7.12 -4.15
CA VAL A 69 22.34 -7.21 -5.58
C VAL A 69 23.40 -8.08 -6.23
N LYS A 70 22.97 -9.13 -6.93
CA LYS A 70 23.84 -10.03 -7.67
C LYS A 70 23.42 -10.03 -9.13
N TYR A 71 24.39 -9.76 -10.02
CA TYR A 71 24.17 -9.81 -11.46
C TYR A 71 25.39 -10.47 -12.12
N GLN A 72 25.16 -11.60 -12.78
CA GLN A 72 26.25 -12.44 -13.34
C GLN A 72 27.29 -12.75 -12.25
N ASN A 73 28.55 -12.33 -12.44
CA ASN A 73 29.62 -12.54 -11.47
C ASN A 73 29.85 -11.31 -10.57
N GLN A 74 28.98 -10.31 -10.66
CA GLN A 74 29.08 -9.11 -9.86
C GLN A 74 28.14 -9.19 -8.67
N TYR A 75 28.57 -8.63 -7.54
CA TYR A 75 27.86 -8.70 -6.28
C TYR A 75 28.05 -7.39 -5.52
N LYS A 76 26.94 -6.79 -5.07
CA LYS A 76 27.00 -5.55 -4.30
C LYS A 76 26.13 -5.66 -3.06
N LYS A 77 26.69 -5.30 -1.91
CA LYS A 77 26.01 -5.27 -0.62
C LYS A 77 25.59 -3.86 -0.28
N PHE A 78 24.33 -3.71 0.17
CA PHE A 78 23.81 -2.46 0.72
C PHE A 78 23.43 -2.76 2.17
N GLU A 79 24.30 -2.38 3.13
CA GLU A 79 24.18 -2.81 4.53
C GLU A 79 23.51 -1.80 5.44
N LYS A 80 23.55 -0.52 5.09
CA LYS A 80 22.94 0.55 5.91
C LYS A 80 22.03 1.38 5.05
N LEU A 81 20.80 0.93 4.90
CA LEU A 81 19.80 1.66 4.14
C LEU A 81 19.33 2.87 4.94
N ILE A 82 19.36 4.05 4.33
CA ILE A 82 18.78 5.26 4.90
C ILE A 82 17.27 5.11 4.98
N TYR A 83 16.68 4.52 3.93
CA TYR A 83 15.24 4.26 3.88
C TYR A 83 15.01 2.75 3.85
N PRO A 84 14.30 2.20 4.84
CA PRO A 84 13.95 0.77 4.82
C PRO A 84 13.13 0.40 3.60
N TYR A 85 13.32 -0.81 3.09
CA TYR A 85 12.45 -1.36 2.06
C TYR A 85 11.37 -2.18 2.73
N GLN A 86 10.11 -1.84 2.50
CA GLN A 86 8.97 -2.45 3.18
C GLN A 86 8.05 -3.15 2.20
N THR A 87 7.46 -4.26 2.65
CA THR A 87 6.47 -5.02 1.90
C THR A 87 5.20 -5.11 2.73
N ILE A 88 4.08 -4.78 2.12
CA ILE A 88 2.76 -4.78 2.75
C ILE A 88 1.99 -6.04 2.34
N ASP A 89 1.36 -6.68 3.33
CA ASP A 89 0.41 -7.76 3.11
C ASP A 89 -0.91 -7.17 2.60
N SER A 90 -1.32 -7.56 1.39
CA SER A 90 -2.51 -7.02 0.76
C SER A 90 -3.78 -7.34 1.54
N LEU A 91 -3.87 -8.52 2.15
CA LEU A 91 -5.05 -8.89 2.94
C LEU A 91 -5.19 -8.01 4.17
N LYS A 92 -4.10 -7.77 4.89
CA LYS A 92 -4.12 -6.85 6.04
C LYS A 92 -4.49 -5.44 5.63
N PHE A 93 -3.99 -5.00 4.48
CA PHE A 93 -4.34 -3.69 3.92
C PHE A 93 -5.83 -3.60 3.62
N TYR A 94 -6.38 -4.60 2.92
CA TYR A 94 -7.81 -4.63 2.60
C TYR A 94 -8.68 -4.61 3.86
N LYS A 95 -8.30 -5.35 4.89
CA LYS A 95 -9.05 -5.39 6.15
C LYS A 95 -9.00 -4.07 6.90
N LYS A 96 -7.90 -3.35 6.80
CA LYS A 96 -7.75 -2.04 7.44
C LYS A 96 -8.55 -0.96 6.72
N VAL A 97 -8.53 -0.97 5.39
CA VAL A 97 -9.27 0.01 4.57
C VAL A 97 -10.77 -0.33 4.41
#